data_1c42b4108622b7173dec31028739801b
#
_entry.id   1c42b4108622b7173dec31028739801b
#
_cell.length_a   1.000
_cell.length_b   1.000
_cell.length_c   1.000
_cell.angle_alpha   90.00
_cell.angle_beta   90.00
_cell.angle_gamma   90.00
#
_symmetry.space_group_name_H-M   'P 1'
#
loop_
_entity.id
_entity.type
_entity.pdbx_description
1 polymer ?
#
loop_
_entity_poly.entity_id
_entity_poly.type
_entity_poly.pdbx_seq_one_letter_code
_entity_poly.pdbx_strand_id
1 'polypeptide(L)'
;MASEAKAFLAKLQHIVKTNNKKEFASLIDYPIRVYLGGHLTKISSRSDFVHKYSSIIAPDVRHAILAQSADCLFGNYQGMMIGRGQVWFQPGSDGQMRIITITSDPFLSDKK
;
A
#
# COMPACT_ATOMS: atom_id res chain seq x y z
N MET A 1 -7.59 17.39 -0.97
CA MET A 1 -6.55 16.36 -1.16
C MET A 1 -6.08 15.74 0.14
N ALA A 2 -5.64 16.57 1.10
CA ALA A 2 -5.13 16.00 2.36
C ALA A 2 -6.16 15.19 3.12
N SER A 3 -7.41 15.65 3.18
CA SER A 3 -8.45 14.92 3.90
C SER A 3 -8.79 13.60 3.24
N GLU A 4 -8.71 13.54 1.92
CA GLU A 4 -8.96 12.31 1.18
C GLU A 4 -7.84 11.29 1.41
N ALA A 5 -6.60 11.77 1.46
CA ALA A 5 -5.47 10.90 1.74
C ALA A 5 -5.55 10.34 3.17
N LYS A 6 -5.92 11.18 4.13
CA LYS A 6 -6.06 10.74 5.52
C LYS A 6 -7.20 9.73 5.68
N ALA A 7 -8.31 9.96 4.99
CA ALA A 7 -9.44 9.04 5.02
C ALA A 7 -9.06 7.70 4.40
N PHE A 8 -8.30 7.74 3.31
CA PHE A 8 -7.82 6.52 2.67
C PHE A 8 -6.91 5.72 3.60
N LEU A 9 -5.99 6.42 4.27
CA LEU A 9 -5.09 5.77 5.23
C LEU A 9 -5.88 5.09 6.34
N ALA A 10 -6.87 5.77 6.91
CA ALA A 10 -7.68 5.21 7.98
C ALA A 10 -8.42 3.95 7.51
N LYS A 11 -8.97 4.00 6.32
CA LYS A 11 -9.65 2.86 5.72
C LYS A 11 -8.68 1.70 5.52
N LEU A 12 -7.50 1.99 5.00
CA LEU A 12 -6.50 0.97 4.74
C LEU A 12 -6.02 0.32 6.04
N GLN A 13 -5.82 1.11 7.08
CA GLN A 13 -5.42 0.59 8.39
C GLN A 13 -6.47 -0.37 8.95
N HIS A 14 -7.74 -0.03 8.80
CA HIS A 14 -8.81 -0.90 9.26
C HIS A 14 -8.84 -2.21 8.47
N ILE A 15 -8.69 -2.13 7.15
CA ILE A 15 -8.68 -3.30 6.27
C ILE A 15 -7.55 -4.24 6.64
N VAL A 16 -6.35 -3.70 6.88
CA VAL A 16 -5.18 -4.49 7.23
C VAL A 16 -5.36 -5.11 8.62
N LYS A 17 -5.90 -4.33 9.56
CA LYS A 17 -6.13 -4.82 10.92
C LYS A 17 -7.08 -5.99 10.95
N THR A 18 -8.09 -5.99 10.08
CA THR A 18 -9.09 -7.06 10.01
C THR A 18 -8.74 -8.15 8.98
N ASN A 19 -7.59 -8.02 8.32
CA ASN A 19 -7.13 -8.96 7.29
C ASN A 19 -8.15 -9.19 6.18
N ASN A 20 -8.80 -8.11 5.74
CA ASN A 20 -9.80 -8.20 4.68
C ASN A 20 -9.12 -8.13 3.32
N LYS A 21 -8.68 -9.28 2.83
CA LYS A 21 -7.87 -9.38 1.61
C LYS A 21 -8.62 -8.88 0.37
N LYS A 22 -9.89 -9.19 0.27
CA LYS A 22 -10.69 -8.80 -0.89
C LYS A 22 -10.89 -7.30 -0.93
N GLU A 23 -11.13 -6.70 0.23
CA GLU A 23 -11.28 -5.25 0.31
C GLU A 23 -9.98 -4.55 -0.08
N PHE A 24 -8.85 -5.04 0.42
CA PHE A 24 -7.55 -4.51 0.05
C PHE A 24 -7.35 -4.56 -1.46
N ALA A 25 -7.64 -5.72 -2.05
CA ALA A 25 -7.49 -5.92 -3.50
C ALA A 25 -8.32 -4.95 -4.31
N SER A 26 -9.46 -4.52 -3.78
CA SER A 26 -10.35 -3.58 -4.48
C SER A 26 -9.80 -2.16 -4.51
N LEU A 27 -8.79 -1.85 -3.70
CA LEU A 27 -8.20 -0.51 -3.63
C LEU A 27 -6.98 -0.34 -4.54
N ILE A 28 -6.64 -1.35 -5.31
CA ILE A 28 -5.42 -1.36 -6.12
C ILE A 28 -5.73 -0.98 -7.56
N ASP A 29 -4.81 -0.22 -8.15
CA ASP A 29 -4.83 0.10 -9.57
C ASP A 29 -3.99 -0.94 -10.29
N TYR A 30 -4.64 -1.87 -10.98
CA TYR A 30 -3.95 -2.97 -11.67
C TYR A 30 -3.49 -2.57 -13.06
N PRO A 31 -2.36 -3.09 -13.53
CA PRO A 31 -1.44 -3.98 -12.81
C PRO A 31 -0.63 -3.19 -11.79
N ILE A 32 -0.37 -3.81 -10.64
CA ILE A 32 0.42 -3.17 -9.60
C ILE A 32 1.85 -3.73 -9.63
N ARG A 33 2.81 -2.88 -9.36
CA ARG A 33 4.20 -3.28 -9.18
C ARG A 33 4.43 -3.60 -7.70
N VAL A 34 4.94 -4.79 -7.46
CA VAL A 34 5.24 -5.26 -6.11
C VAL A 34 6.71 -5.64 -6.06
N TYR A 35 7.45 -5.02 -5.14
CA TYR A 35 8.85 -5.32 -4.93
C TYR A 35 8.97 -6.16 -3.67
N LEU A 36 9.41 -7.41 -3.83
CA LEU A 36 9.56 -8.36 -2.72
C LEU A 36 11.03 -8.74 -2.62
N GLY A 37 11.70 -8.21 -1.58
CA GLY A 37 13.12 -8.47 -1.40
C GLY A 37 13.97 -8.01 -2.58
N GLY A 38 13.59 -6.91 -3.19
CA GLY A 38 14.31 -6.36 -4.32
C GLY A 38 13.89 -6.91 -5.68
N HIS A 39 12.97 -7.88 -5.71
CA HIS A 39 12.51 -8.47 -6.96
C HIS A 39 11.17 -7.86 -7.37
N LEU A 40 11.12 -7.36 -8.60
CA LEU A 40 9.88 -6.78 -9.14
C LEU A 40 8.95 -7.88 -9.63
N THR A 41 7.71 -7.81 -9.18
CA THR A 41 6.65 -8.69 -9.65
C THR A 41 5.44 -7.84 -10.01
N LYS A 42 4.79 -8.14 -11.12
CA LYS A 42 3.54 -7.48 -11.48
C LYS A 42 2.37 -8.36 -11.10
N ILE A 43 1.39 -7.77 -10.45
CA ILE A 43 0.14 -8.46 -10.10
C ILE A 43 -0.94 -7.81 -10.95
N SER A 44 -1.61 -8.60 -11.77
CA SER A 44 -2.52 -8.09 -12.79
C SER A 44 -4.00 -8.21 -12.46
N SER A 45 -4.36 -8.95 -11.42
CA SER A 45 -5.76 -9.17 -11.08
C SER A 45 -5.99 -9.21 -9.59
N ARG A 46 -7.22 -8.92 -9.18
CA ARG A 46 -7.63 -9.01 -7.78
C ARG A 46 -7.45 -10.41 -7.23
N SER A 47 -7.85 -11.39 -8.01
CA SER A 47 -7.76 -12.80 -7.62
C SER A 47 -6.32 -13.19 -7.32
N ASP A 48 -5.40 -12.78 -8.18
CA ASP A 48 -3.98 -13.06 -7.99
C ASP A 48 -3.43 -12.38 -6.74
N PHE A 49 -3.86 -11.13 -6.52
CA PHE A 49 -3.46 -10.38 -5.33
C PHE A 49 -3.94 -11.07 -4.05
N VAL A 50 -5.20 -11.47 -4.01
CA VAL A 50 -5.77 -12.13 -2.84
C VAL A 50 -5.02 -13.43 -2.55
N HIS A 51 -4.71 -14.18 -3.61
CA HIS A 51 -3.99 -15.44 -3.48
C HIS A 51 -2.59 -15.25 -2.87
N LYS A 52 -1.93 -14.14 -3.22
CA LYS A 52 -0.57 -13.84 -2.75
C LYS A 52 -0.52 -12.83 -1.61
N TYR A 53 -1.66 -12.53 -1.02
CA TYR A 53 -1.78 -11.44 -0.06
C TYR A 53 -0.74 -11.53 1.06
N SER A 54 -0.58 -12.69 1.67
CA SER A 54 0.32 -12.84 2.83
C SER A 54 1.78 -12.60 2.47
N SER A 55 2.16 -12.88 1.23
CA SER A 55 3.52 -12.61 0.77
C SER A 55 3.71 -11.12 0.45
N ILE A 56 2.68 -10.49 -0.12
CA ILE A 56 2.76 -9.10 -0.53
C ILE A 56 2.67 -8.16 0.67
N ILE A 57 1.68 -8.40 1.54
CA ILE A 57 1.51 -7.63 2.77
C ILE A 57 2.26 -8.36 3.87
N ALA A 58 3.58 -8.38 3.71
CA ALA A 58 4.48 -8.99 4.66
C ALA A 58 4.52 -8.16 5.96
N PRO A 59 5.14 -8.69 7.03
CA PRO A 59 5.14 -7.98 8.32
C PRO A 59 5.64 -6.55 8.27
N ASP A 60 6.65 -6.26 7.45
CA ASP A 60 7.18 -4.89 7.35
C ASP A 60 6.16 -3.96 6.69
N VAL A 61 5.46 -4.42 5.65
CA VAL A 61 4.42 -3.63 4.99
C VAL A 61 3.25 -3.41 5.94
N ARG A 62 2.81 -4.48 6.60
CA ARG A 62 1.72 -4.41 7.56
C ARG A 62 2.04 -3.41 8.67
N HIS A 63 3.25 -3.50 9.22
CA HIS A 63 3.67 -2.58 10.28
C HIS A 63 3.68 -1.14 9.79
N ALA A 64 4.22 -0.91 8.60
CA ALA A 64 4.28 0.44 8.03
C ALA A 64 2.88 1.05 7.91
N ILE A 65 1.92 0.28 7.42
CA ILE A 65 0.55 0.76 7.28
C ILE A 65 -0.05 1.10 8.65
N LEU A 66 0.07 0.19 9.60
CA LEU A 66 -0.56 0.35 10.91
C LEU A 66 0.08 1.46 11.75
N ALA A 67 1.38 1.68 11.57
CA ALA A 67 2.11 2.67 12.34
C ALA A 67 2.06 4.08 11.74
N GLN A 68 1.61 4.22 10.51
CA GLN A 68 1.63 5.52 9.83
C GLN A 68 0.67 6.50 10.50
N SER A 69 1.20 7.66 10.85
CA SER A 69 0.37 8.75 11.36
C SER A 69 -0.22 9.53 10.19
N ALA A 70 -1.51 9.84 10.28
CA ALA A 70 -2.17 10.62 9.24
C ALA A 70 -1.54 12.00 9.08
N ASP A 71 -1.04 12.56 10.19
CA ASP A 71 -0.42 13.89 10.15
C ASP A 71 0.98 13.88 9.55
N CYS A 72 1.56 12.70 9.38
CA CYS A 72 2.92 12.56 8.87
C CYS A 72 2.96 11.93 7.48
N LEU A 73 1.84 11.89 6.79
CA LEU A 73 1.82 11.37 5.41
C LEU A 73 2.66 12.30 4.53
N PHE A 74 3.58 11.68 3.79
CA PHE A 74 4.41 12.39 2.84
C PHE A 74 3.81 12.28 1.44
N GLY A 75 3.79 13.39 0.71
CA GLY A 75 3.28 13.37 -0.65
C GLY A 75 4.14 14.21 -1.58
N ASN A 76 4.19 13.78 -2.83
CA ASN A 76 4.86 14.52 -3.89
C ASN A 76 4.16 14.19 -5.21
N TYR A 77 4.78 14.58 -6.34
CA TYR A 77 4.15 14.35 -7.65
C TYR A 77 4.00 12.85 -7.99
N GLN A 78 4.70 11.98 -7.27
CA GLN A 78 4.60 10.53 -7.48
C GLN A 78 3.47 9.88 -6.68
N GLY A 79 2.87 10.63 -5.74
CA GLY A 79 1.79 10.13 -4.91
C GLY A 79 2.05 10.32 -3.44
N MET A 80 1.24 9.64 -2.63
CA MET A 80 1.38 9.64 -1.17
C MET A 80 2.10 8.38 -0.74
N MET A 81 3.02 8.54 0.21
CA MET A 81 3.88 7.45 0.68
C MET A 81 3.53 7.06 2.10
N ILE A 82 3.37 5.78 2.35
CA ILE A 82 3.21 5.22 3.69
C ILE A 82 4.54 4.63 4.14
N GLY A 83 4.93 4.94 5.37
CA GLY A 83 6.17 4.45 5.92
C GLY A 83 7.37 5.04 5.19
N ARG A 84 8.28 4.18 4.81
CA ARG A 84 9.48 4.57 4.06
C ARG A 84 9.37 4.19 2.58
N GLY A 85 8.15 4.14 2.07
CA GLY A 85 7.91 3.76 0.70
C GLY A 85 7.38 2.35 0.56
N GLN A 86 6.90 1.76 1.66
CA GLN A 86 6.30 0.43 1.58
C GLN A 86 5.03 0.43 0.76
N VAL A 87 4.27 1.52 0.80
CA VAL A 87 3.03 1.62 0.01
C VAL A 87 2.95 3.01 -0.58
N TRP A 88 2.64 3.09 -1.87
CA TRP A 88 2.36 4.35 -2.56
C TRP A 88 0.94 4.33 -3.09
N PHE A 89 0.23 5.44 -2.91
CA PHE A 89 -1.13 5.56 -3.45
C PHE A 89 -1.33 6.97 -4.01
N GLN A 90 -2.28 7.09 -4.93
CA GLN A 90 -2.60 8.37 -5.60
C GLN A 90 -4.00 8.29 -6.15
N PRO A 91 -4.59 9.43 -6.56
CA PRO A 91 -5.90 9.39 -7.22
C PRO A 91 -5.82 8.61 -8.52
N GLY A 92 -6.79 7.71 -8.72
CA GLY A 92 -6.91 6.97 -9.96
C GLY A 92 -7.66 7.80 -11.00
N SER A 93 -7.94 7.17 -12.14
CA SER A 93 -8.62 7.85 -13.24
C SER A 93 -10.04 8.28 -12.87
N ASP A 94 -10.65 7.60 -11.90
CA ASP A 94 -11.98 7.95 -11.41
C ASP A 94 -11.95 8.94 -10.25
N GLY A 95 -10.77 9.45 -9.89
CA GLY A 95 -10.61 10.39 -8.78
C GLY A 95 -10.51 9.76 -7.41
N GLN A 96 -10.74 8.46 -7.30
CA GLN A 96 -10.60 7.78 -6.02
C GLN A 96 -9.16 7.35 -5.80
N MET A 97 -8.74 7.35 -4.54
CA MET A 97 -7.38 6.91 -4.20
C MET A 97 -7.20 5.45 -4.52
N ARG A 98 -6.05 5.13 -5.12
CA ARG A 98 -5.69 3.76 -5.50
C ARG A 98 -4.24 3.49 -5.13
N ILE A 99 -3.97 2.26 -4.72
CA ILE A 99 -2.61 1.83 -4.42
C ILE A 99 -1.92 1.49 -5.73
N ILE A 100 -0.72 2.02 -5.93
CA ILE A 100 0.01 1.87 -7.19
C ILE A 100 1.30 1.08 -7.07
N THR A 101 1.88 0.99 -5.87
CA THR A 101 3.14 0.26 -5.66
C THR A 101 3.19 -0.22 -4.23
N ILE A 102 3.68 -1.44 -4.05
CA ILE A 102 3.95 -2.00 -2.71
C ILE A 102 5.37 -2.54 -2.72
N THR A 103 6.13 -2.19 -1.69
CA THR A 103 7.51 -2.65 -1.54
C THR A 103 7.65 -3.35 -0.19
N SER A 104 7.91 -4.65 -0.22
CA SER A 104 8.23 -5.40 0.97
C SER A 104 9.73 -5.66 0.96
N ASP A 105 10.45 -4.85 1.69
CA ASP A 105 11.90 -4.96 1.80
C ASP A 105 12.28 -4.70 3.25
N PRO A 106 12.64 -5.75 4.00
CA PRO A 106 12.97 -5.59 5.41
C PRO A 106 14.08 -4.58 5.66
N PHE A 107 14.96 -4.39 4.67
CA PHE A 107 16.05 -3.43 4.83
C PHE A 107 15.57 -1.99 4.87
N LEU A 108 14.39 -1.71 4.30
CA LEU A 108 13.83 -0.37 4.40
C LEU A 108 13.49 0.01 5.84
N SER A 109 12.95 -0.95 6.60
CA SER A 109 12.62 -0.70 8.01
C SER A 109 13.86 -0.63 8.89
N ASP A 110 14.91 -1.36 8.51
CA ASP A 110 16.12 -1.43 9.31
C ASP A 110 17.10 -0.30 9.03
N LYS A 111 16.92 0.39 7.94
CA LYS A 111 17.79 1.51 7.59
C LYS A 111 17.64 2.64 8.60
N LYS A 112 18.72 3.08 9.09
CA LYS A 112 18.74 4.20 10.04
C LYS A 112 19.38 5.41 9.43
#